data_a4fbb380e950a88fba2f008139fa6298
#
_entry.id   a4fbb380e950a88fba2f008139fa6298
#
_cell.length_a   1.000
_cell.length_b   1.000
_cell.length_c   1.000
_cell.angle_alpha   90.00
_cell.angle_beta   90.00
_cell.angle_gamma   90.00
#
_symmetry.space_group_name_H-M   'P 1'
#
loop_
_entity.id
_entity.type
_entity.pdbx_description
1 polymer ?
#
loop_
_entity_poly.entity_id
_entity_poly.type
_entity_poly.pdbx_seq_one_letter_code
_entity_poly.pdbx_strand_id
1 'polypeptide(L)'
;TLTMHPLLNIAVGAARSAGNLIMRHYDRVDELRVHTKQRNDFVTEVDRSAEARIIEHIHRANPNHAILGEETGASGDDEVVWIIDPLDGTTNFLHQFPQFAVSIGIQVRGKLEHGVVYNPYSQELYTASRGAGAALDGRRIRVSRANSLEGALIGTGFPFRDDQDVDGYIAMFSEIMRKTAGVRRAGAAALDLAFVAAGRLDGFWELGLKPWDMAAGIVLVREAGGMVGEMSGRGDPTNLSLIHLSEPTRH
;
A
#
# COMPACT_ATOMS: atom_id res chain seq x y z
N THR A 1 9.66 8.37 25.77
CA THR A 1 9.70 8.42 24.29
C THR A 1 10.05 7.03 23.81
N LEU A 2 9.10 6.31 23.25
CA LEU A 2 9.38 5.03 22.59
C LEU A 2 10.32 5.30 21.41
N THR A 3 11.53 4.79 21.48
CA THR A 3 12.51 4.89 20.39
C THR A 3 11.98 4.11 19.18
N MET A 4 11.90 4.76 18.02
CA MET A 4 11.51 4.11 16.77
C MET A 4 12.46 2.96 16.44
N HIS A 5 11.93 1.81 15.99
CA HIS A 5 12.76 0.67 15.61
C HIS A 5 13.75 1.05 14.50
N PRO A 6 15.02 0.62 14.53
CA PRO A 6 16.03 1.01 13.54
C PRO A 6 15.59 0.78 12.08
N LEU A 7 15.01 -0.37 11.76
CA LEU A 7 14.51 -0.67 10.41
C LEU A 7 13.38 0.29 9.99
N LEU A 8 12.45 0.61 10.92
CA LEU A 8 11.39 1.57 10.64
C LEU A 8 11.95 2.97 10.38
N ASN A 9 12.98 3.39 11.11
CA ASN A 9 13.63 4.68 10.90
C ASN A 9 14.29 4.77 9.52
N ILE A 10 14.93 3.68 9.06
CA ILE A 10 15.48 3.59 7.71
C ILE A 10 14.37 3.68 6.67
N ALA A 11 13.24 2.97 6.85
CA ALA A 11 12.10 3.03 5.96
C ALA A 11 11.52 4.45 5.84
N VAL A 12 11.40 5.16 6.95
CA VAL A 12 10.94 6.56 6.98
C VAL A 12 11.88 7.47 6.19
N GLY A 13 13.19 7.32 6.39
CA GLY A 13 14.21 8.08 5.63
C GLY A 13 14.13 7.80 4.13
N ALA A 14 14.00 6.53 3.76
CA ALA A 14 13.85 6.09 2.36
C ALA A 14 12.58 6.64 1.72
N ALA A 15 11.42 6.52 2.40
CA ALA A 15 10.14 7.01 1.91
C ALA A 15 10.14 8.53 1.69
N ARG A 16 10.68 9.30 2.62
CA ARG A 16 10.83 10.76 2.47
C ARG A 16 11.76 11.14 1.32
N SER A 17 12.88 10.43 1.17
CA SER A 17 13.83 10.65 0.07
C SER A 17 13.19 10.41 -1.28
N ALA A 18 12.44 9.31 -1.44
CA ALA A 18 11.68 9.00 -2.65
C ALA A 18 10.56 10.00 -2.88
N GLY A 19 9.78 10.34 -1.86
CA GLY A 19 8.72 11.34 -1.95
C GLY A 19 9.21 12.71 -2.41
N ASN A 20 10.38 13.15 -1.94
CA ASN A 20 11.00 14.39 -2.42
C ASN A 20 11.41 14.31 -3.90
N LEU A 21 11.82 13.14 -4.38
CA LEU A 21 12.10 12.93 -5.80
C LEU A 21 10.80 12.99 -6.61
N ILE A 22 9.76 12.30 -6.18
CA ILE A 22 8.43 12.27 -6.82
C ILE A 22 7.88 13.69 -6.98
N MET A 23 7.90 14.49 -5.89
CA MET A 23 7.35 15.85 -5.90
C MET A 23 8.10 16.82 -6.82
N ARG A 24 9.39 16.60 -7.08
CA ARG A 24 10.13 17.42 -8.07
C ARG A 24 9.62 17.23 -9.50
N HIS A 25 8.98 16.11 -9.80
CA HIS A 25 8.43 15.80 -11.11
C HIS A 25 6.91 16.06 -11.20
N TYR A 26 6.24 16.30 -10.08
CA TYR A 26 4.79 16.42 -10.01
C TYR A 26 4.22 17.55 -10.89
N ASP A 27 4.89 18.70 -10.92
CA ASP A 27 4.46 19.85 -11.74
C ASP A 27 4.90 19.77 -13.22
N ARG A 28 5.63 18.69 -13.59
CA ARG A 28 6.18 18.49 -14.94
C ARG A 28 5.90 17.10 -15.49
N VAL A 29 4.74 16.55 -15.16
CA VAL A 29 4.34 15.20 -15.61
C VAL A 29 4.25 15.07 -17.13
N ASP A 30 3.95 16.15 -17.85
CA ASP A 30 3.87 16.19 -19.31
C ASP A 30 5.24 15.93 -19.99
N GLU A 31 6.34 16.14 -19.28
CA GLU A 31 7.71 15.89 -19.77
C GLU A 31 8.15 14.44 -19.57
N LEU A 32 7.39 13.63 -18.82
CA LEU A 32 7.77 12.27 -18.43
C LEU A 32 7.56 11.27 -19.57
N ARG A 33 8.47 10.31 -19.67
CA ARG A 33 8.27 9.11 -20.50
C ARG A 33 7.40 8.12 -19.76
N VAL A 34 6.22 7.85 -20.29
CA VAL A 34 5.26 6.89 -19.75
C VAL A 34 5.36 5.58 -20.54
N HIS A 35 5.50 4.47 -19.84
CA HIS A 35 5.42 3.12 -20.41
C HIS A 35 4.19 2.41 -19.87
N THR A 36 3.49 1.68 -20.73
CA THR A 36 2.35 0.86 -20.34
C THR A 36 2.85 -0.57 -20.07
N LYS A 37 2.71 -1.06 -18.84
CA LYS A 37 3.01 -2.47 -18.47
C LYS A 37 1.90 -3.39 -18.96
N GLN A 38 0.64 -3.02 -18.68
CA GLN A 38 -0.59 -3.69 -19.10
C GLN A 38 -1.68 -2.64 -19.32
N ARG A 39 -2.90 -3.07 -19.70
CA ARG A 39 -4.04 -2.15 -19.83
C ARG A 39 -4.24 -1.38 -18.51
N ASN A 40 -4.18 -0.03 -18.60
CA ASN A 40 -4.29 0.89 -17.46
C ASN A 40 -3.25 0.69 -16.33
N ASP A 41 -2.13 0.04 -16.63
CA ASP A 41 -1.00 -0.15 -15.72
C ASP A 41 0.21 0.60 -16.30
N PHE A 42 0.55 1.72 -15.69
CA PHE A 42 1.56 2.65 -16.18
C PHE A 42 2.78 2.64 -15.25
N VAL A 43 3.93 2.88 -15.85
CA VAL A 43 5.19 3.13 -15.15
C VAL A 43 5.90 4.29 -15.80
N THR A 44 6.54 5.09 -14.98
CA THR A 44 7.36 6.22 -15.44
C THR A 44 8.80 6.04 -15.01
N GLU A 45 9.67 6.89 -15.52
CA GLU A 45 11.05 7.00 -15.03
C GLU A 45 11.09 7.46 -13.56
N VAL A 46 10.01 8.09 -13.07
CA VAL A 46 9.89 8.52 -11.67
C VAL A 46 9.74 7.32 -10.76
N ASP A 47 8.89 6.34 -11.10
CA ASP A 47 8.69 5.10 -10.33
C ASP A 47 10.03 4.37 -10.16
N ARG A 48 10.72 4.13 -11.26
CA ARG A 48 12.03 3.42 -11.25
C ARG A 48 13.09 4.19 -10.48
N SER A 49 13.13 5.52 -10.63
CA SER A 49 14.09 6.37 -9.92
C SER A 49 13.79 6.44 -8.43
N ALA A 50 12.51 6.45 -8.06
CA ALA A 50 12.07 6.41 -6.67
C ALA A 50 12.43 5.06 -6.03
N GLU A 51 12.18 3.93 -6.70
CA GLU A 51 12.56 2.61 -6.20
C GLU A 51 14.08 2.48 -6.04
N ALA A 52 14.85 2.89 -7.04
CA ALA A 52 16.31 2.88 -6.95
C ALA A 52 16.81 3.72 -5.76
N ARG A 53 16.19 4.87 -5.51
CA ARG A 53 16.50 5.73 -4.36
C ARG A 53 16.19 5.07 -3.02
N ILE A 54 15.08 4.34 -2.92
CA ILE A 54 14.70 3.58 -1.72
C ILE A 54 15.72 2.47 -1.48
N ILE A 55 16.03 1.68 -2.50
CA ILE A 55 16.99 0.56 -2.42
C ILE A 55 18.38 1.07 -2.02
N GLU A 56 18.87 2.16 -2.63
CA GLU A 56 20.15 2.79 -2.26
C GLU A 56 20.16 3.16 -0.77
N HIS A 57 19.06 3.75 -0.28
CA HIS A 57 18.95 4.15 1.12
C HIS A 57 18.98 2.96 2.07
N ILE A 58 18.30 1.87 1.72
CA ILE A 58 18.27 0.61 2.48
C ILE A 58 19.65 -0.03 2.50
N HIS A 59 20.26 -0.24 1.32
CA HIS A 59 21.53 -0.96 1.19
C HIS A 59 22.72 -0.20 1.77
N ARG A 60 22.65 1.12 1.89
CA ARG A 60 23.67 1.90 2.60
C ARG A 60 23.75 1.52 4.08
N ALA A 61 22.64 1.19 4.72
CA ALA A 61 22.58 0.77 6.11
C ALA A 61 22.63 -0.77 6.27
N ASN A 62 22.03 -1.49 5.33
CA ASN A 62 21.85 -2.95 5.36
C ASN A 62 22.11 -3.55 3.97
N PRO A 63 23.37 -3.72 3.56
CA PRO A 63 23.72 -4.09 2.19
C PRO A 63 23.26 -5.49 1.77
N ASN A 64 22.98 -6.38 2.71
CA ASN A 64 22.62 -7.77 2.46
C ASN A 64 21.10 -8.02 2.47
N HIS A 65 20.29 -7.06 2.95
CA HIS A 65 18.85 -7.28 3.03
C HIS A 65 18.22 -7.49 1.66
N ALA A 66 17.26 -8.39 1.60
CA ALA A 66 16.52 -8.70 0.38
C ALA A 66 15.49 -7.61 0.05
N ILE A 67 15.19 -7.48 -1.23
CA ILE A 67 14.21 -6.53 -1.77
C ILE A 67 13.15 -7.31 -2.57
N LEU A 68 11.91 -6.89 -2.43
CA LEU A 68 10.80 -7.22 -3.32
C LEU A 68 10.18 -5.91 -3.78
N GLY A 69 10.63 -5.41 -4.93
CA GLY A 69 10.17 -4.15 -5.51
C GLY A 69 9.16 -4.37 -6.63
N GLU A 70 8.27 -3.41 -6.82
CA GLU A 70 7.32 -3.44 -7.93
C GLU A 70 8.04 -3.38 -9.29
N GLU A 71 9.08 -2.54 -9.39
CA GLU A 71 9.76 -2.28 -10.65
C GLU A 71 10.91 -3.25 -10.92
N THR A 72 11.66 -3.61 -9.88
CA THR A 72 12.86 -4.46 -10.00
C THR A 72 12.58 -5.93 -9.68
N GLY A 73 11.44 -6.25 -9.07
CA GLY A 73 11.13 -7.60 -8.63
C GLY A 73 11.91 -8.03 -7.39
N ALA A 74 12.08 -9.34 -7.22
CA ALA A 74 12.79 -9.93 -6.08
C ALA A 74 14.30 -9.93 -6.31
N SER A 75 15.06 -9.53 -5.29
CA SER A 75 16.52 -9.61 -5.28
C SER A 75 17.06 -9.87 -3.88
N GLY A 76 18.20 -10.57 -3.81
CA GLY A 76 18.81 -10.99 -2.54
C GLY A 76 18.13 -12.20 -1.91
N ASP A 77 18.77 -12.74 -0.88
CA ASP A 77 18.27 -13.85 -0.07
C ASP A 77 18.67 -13.58 1.40
N ASP A 78 17.72 -13.03 2.16
CA ASP A 78 17.93 -12.65 3.57
C ASP A 78 16.64 -12.87 4.36
N GLU A 79 16.76 -13.02 5.68
CA GLU A 79 15.62 -13.11 6.60
C GLU A 79 14.81 -11.80 6.64
N VAL A 80 15.40 -10.68 6.26
CA VAL A 80 14.77 -9.34 6.19
C VAL A 80 14.52 -8.99 4.74
N VAL A 81 13.25 -8.86 4.39
CA VAL A 81 12.79 -8.50 3.04
C VAL A 81 12.07 -7.16 3.09
N TRP A 82 12.50 -6.22 2.26
CA TRP A 82 11.83 -4.93 2.06
C TRP A 82 10.90 -5.03 0.86
N ILE A 83 9.63 -4.80 1.10
CA ILE A 83 8.55 -4.90 0.11
C ILE A 83 8.15 -3.48 -0.27
N ILE A 84 8.40 -3.10 -1.52
CA ILE A 84 8.42 -1.70 -1.94
C ILE A 84 7.45 -1.48 -3.10
N ASP A 85 6.54 -0.52 -2.93
CA ASP A 85 5.89 0.20 -3.99
C ASP A 85 6.42 1.64 -3.99
N PRO A 86 7.19 2.02 -5.01
CA PRO A 86 7.82 3.34 -5.04
C PRO A 86 6.83 4.47 -5.29
N LEU A 87 5.71 4.19 -5.98
CA LEU A 87 4.69 5.18 -6.36
C LEU A 87 3.32 4.50 -6.57
N ASP A 88 2.69 4.06 -5.46
CA ASP A 88 1.31 3.62 -5.49
C ASP A 88 0.39 4.76 -5.98
N GLY A 89 -0.39 4.48 -7.03
CA GLY A 89 -1.22 5.48 -7.67
C GLY A 89 -0.53 6.25 -8.80
N THR A 90 0.32 5.60 -9.61
CA THR A 90 1.02 6.20 -10.78
C THR A 90 0.05 6.91 -11.72
N THR A 91 -1.13 6.33 -11.98
CA THR A 91 -2.17 7.00 -12.80
C THR A 91 -2.60 8.33 -12.18
N ASN A 92 -2.82 8.37 -10.87
CA ASN A 92 -3.17 9.59 -10.15
C ASN A 92 -2.06 10.63 -10.24
N PHE A 93 -0.81 10.21 -10.06
CA PHE A 93 0.35 11.06 -10.19
C PHE A 93 0.42 11.70 -11.58
N LEU A 94 0.25 10.90 -12.65
CA LEU A 94 0.25 11.37 -14.04
C LEU A 94 -0.86 12.38 -14.34
N HIS A 95 -1.99 12.28 -13.67
CA HIS A 95 -3.11 13.22 -13.79
C HIS A 95 -3.09 14.35 -12.75
N GLN A 96 -2.00 14.48 -12.00
CA GLN A 96 -1.88 15.44 -10.89
C GLN A 96 -3.03 15.36 -9.88
N PHE A 97 -3.60 14.14 -9.73
CA PHE A 97 -4.59 13.86 -8.70
C PHE A 97 -3.86 13.47 -7.41
N PRO A 98 -4.04 14.22 -6.29
CA PRO A 98 -3.14 14.16 -5.12
C PRO A 98 -3.37 12.94 -4.21
N GLN A 99 -3.56 11.76 -4.82
CA GLN A 99 -3.77 10.49 -4.16
C GLN A 99 -2.75 9.46 -4.68
N PHE A 100 -1.53 9.54 -4.16
CA PHE A 100 -0.43 8.63 -4.44
C PHE A 100 0.52 8.57 -3.24
N ALA A 101 1.26 7.48 -3.09
CA ALA A 101 2.12 7.28 -1.94
C ALA A 101 3.35 6.43 -2.26
N VAL A 102 4.36 6.53 -1.41
CA VAL A 102 5.43 5.54 -1.24
C VAL A 102 4.98 4.54 -0.19
N SER A 103 5.02 3.25 -0.50
CA SER A 103 4.69 2.16 0.42
C SER A 103 5.91 1.27 0.65
N ILE A 104 6.28 1.06 1.92
CA ILE A 104 7.41 0.20 2.31
C ILE A 104 6.97 -0.71 3.46
N GLY A 105 6.81 -2.00 3.16
CA GLY A 105 6.63 -3.04 4.16
C GLY A 105 7.96 -3.71 4.49
N ILE A 106 8.15 -4.15 5.72
CA ILE A 106 9.34 -4.91 6.13
C ILE A 106 8.89 -6.22 6.73
N GLN A 107 9.33 -7.31 6.11
CA GLN A 107 9.14 -8.66 6.57
C GLN A 107 10.43 -9.18 7.24
N VAL A 108 10.30 -9.80 8.40
CA VAL A 108 11.40 -10.45 9.11
C VAL A 108 11.02 -11.90 9.36
N ARG A 109 11.81 -12.85 8.89
CA ARG A 109 11.54 -14.29 9.03
C ARG A 109 10.13 -14.69 8.61
N GLY A 110 9.71 -14.19 7.46
CA GLY A 110 8.38 -14.48 6.89
C GLY A 110 7.21 -13.75 7.54
N LYS A 111 7.43 -12.83 8.52
CA LYS A 111 6.38 -12.10 9.19
C LYS A 111 6.48 -10.60 8.91
N LEU A 112 5.38 -9.96 8.58
CA LEU A 112 5.33 -8.50 8.45
C LEU A 112 5.50 -7.86 9.83
N GLU A 113 6.55 -7.06 9.98
CA GLU A 113 6.95 -6.45 11.26
C GLU A 113 6.81 -4.92 11.26
N HIS A 114 7.09 -4.27 10.12
CA HIS A 114 7.00 -2.81 10.04
C HIS A 114 6.33 -2.37 8.74
N GLY A 115 5.71 -1.20 8.77
CA GLY A 115 5.08 -0.58 7.61
C GLY A 115 5.21 0.93 7.62
N VAL A 116 5.49 1.49 6.44
CA VAL A 116 5.50 2.94 6.18
C VAL A 116 4.69 3.20 4.93
N VAL A 117 3.73 4.13 5.02
CA VAL A 117 3.05 4.72 3.87
C VAL A 117 3.24 6.23 3.97
N TYR A 118 3.77 6.83 2.93
CA TYR A 118 4.03 8.27 2.89
C TYR A 118 3.36 8.91 1.68
N ASN A 119 2.39 9.79 1.93
CA ASN A 119 1.83 10.65 0.89
C ASN A 119 2.70 11.91 0.78
N PRO A 120 3.50 12.08 -0.27
CA PRO A 120 4.42 13.22 -0.37
C PRO A 120 3.72 14.53 -0.69
N TYR A 121 2.49 14.50 -1.26
CA TYR A 121 1.72 15.69 -1.57
C TYR A 121 1.16 16.33 -0.29
N SER A 122 0.47 15.55 0.55
CA SER A 122 -0.05 16.02 1.85
C SER A 122 0.99 16.04 2.97
N GLN A 123 2.17 15.43 2.74
CA GLN A 123 3.24 15.20 3.71
C GLN A 123 2.82 14.33 4.90
N GLU A 124 1.78 13.55 4.77
CA GLU A 124 1.31 12.62 5.79
C GLU A 124 2.16 11.35 5.81
N LEU A 125 2.72 11.05 6.97
CA LEU A 125 3.55 9.87 7.20
C LEU A 125 2.87 8.90 8.16
N TYR A 126 2.45 7.76 7.63
CA TYR A 126 1.88 6.65 8.39
C TYR A 126 2.98 5.64 8.71
N THR A 127 3.09 5.24 9.96
CA THR A 127 4.10 4.28 10.43
C THR A 127 3.50 3.27 11.37
N ALA A 128 3.96 2.03 11.32
CA ALA A 128 3.61 1.01 12.29
C ALA A 128 4.75 0.03 12.52
N SER A 129 4.82 -0.51 13.72
CA SER A 129 5.65 -1.66 14.08
C SER A 129 4.81 -2.63 14.88
N ARG A 130 4.96 -3.91 14.60
CA ARG A 130 4.24 -4.98 15.29
C ARG A 130 4.43 -4.88 16.80
N GLY A 131 3.31 -4.87 17.52
CA GLY A 131 3.26 -4.71 18.98
C GLY A 131 3.51 -3.30 19.50
N ALA A 132 3.83 -2.31 18.64
CA ALA A 132 4.08 -0.93 19.05
C ALA A 132 2.95 0.04 18.70
N GLY A 133 2.02 -0.41 17.83
CA GLY A 133 0.91 0.41 17.33
C GLY A 133 1.22 1.16 16.05
N ALA A 134 0.20 1.86 15.54
CA ALA A 134 0.28 2.69 14.34
C ALA A 134 0.20 4.17 14.67
N ALA A 135 0.86 5.00 13.87
CA ALA A 135 0.90 6.44 14.03
C ALA A 135 0.80 7.18 12.69
N LEU A 136 0.20 8.37 12.71
CA LEU A 136 0.23 9.38 11.67
C LEU A 136 1.01 10.58 12.19
N ASP A 137 2.11 10.94 11.54
CA ASP A 137 3.00 12.04 11.93
C ASP A 137 3.40 11.96 13.43
N GLY A 138 3.71 10.75 13.89
CA GLY A 138 4.10 10.45 15.27
C GLY A 138 2.94 10.43 16.27
N ARG A 139 1.72 10.73 15.86
CA ARG A 139 0.52 10.64 16.70
C ARG A 139 -0.17 9.31 16.53
N ARG A 140 -0.46 8.61 17.63
CA ARG A 140 -1.11 7.31 17.61
C ARG A 140 -2.47 7.38 16.92
N ILE A 141 -2.71 6.44 15.99
CA ILE A 141 -3.98 6.29 15.27
C ILE A 141 -4.68 4.98 15.65
N ARG A 142 -5.99 4.93 15.37
CA ARG A 142 -6.85 3.76 15.52
C ARG A 142 -7.83 3.70 14.36
N VAL A 143 -8.25 2.49 14.02
CA VAL A 143 -9.38 2.28 13.12
C VAL A 143 -10.65 2.90 13.70
N SER A 144 -11.63 3.14 12.86
CA SER A 144 -12.93 3.66 13.28
C SER A 144 -13.64 2.70 14.26
N ARG A 145 -14.70 3.18 14.88
CA ARG A 145 -15.56 2.38 15.77
C ARG A 145 -16.80 1.85 15.04
N ALA A 146 -16.88 1.97 13.72
CA ALA A 146 -17.99 1.45 12.94
C ALA A 146 -18.10 -0.07 13.16
N ASN A 147 -19.31 -0.53 13.48
CA ASN A 147 -19.64 -1.93 13.73
C ASN A 147 -20.70 -2.46 12.77
N SER A 148 -21.12 -1.65 11.80
CA SER A 148 -22.06 -1.99 10.75
C SER A 148 -21.71 -1.25 9.47
N LEU A 149 -22.29 -1.67 8.34
CA LEU A 149 -22.16 -0.96 7.06
C LEU A 149 -23.02 0.31 7.00
N GLU A 150 -24.05 0.41 7.83
CA GLU A 150 -24.90 1.61 7.87
C GLU A 150 -24.10 2.83 8.32
N GLY A 151 -24.09 3.85 7.49
CA GLY A 151 -23.30 5.07 7.72
C GLY A 151 -21.80 4.94 7.45
N ALA A 152 -21.31 3.76 7.09
CA ALA A 152 -19.88 3.54 6.84
C ALA A 152 -19.42 4.19 5.53
N LEU A 153 -18.17 4.64 5.52
CA LEU A 153 -17.44 5.10 4.34
C LEU A 153 -16.41 4.07 3.94
N ILE A 154 -16.56 3.48 2.75
CA ILE A 154 -15.78 2.33 2.31
C ILE A 154 -14.89 2.70 1.13
N GLY A 155 -13.62 2.31 1.16
CA GLY A 155 -12.69 2.39 0.02
C GLY A 155 -12.75 1.15 -0.87
N THR A 156 -12.41 1.31 -2.15
CA THR A 156 -12.29 0.19 -3.09
C THR A 156 -11.35 0.50 -4.24
N GLY A 157 -10.84 -0.55 -4.90
CA GLY A 157 -10.23 -0.48 -6.23
C GLY A 157 -11.09 -1.16 -7.28
N PHE A 158 -10.91 -0.80 -8.55
CA PHE A 158 -11.63 -1.45 -9.64
C PHE A 158 -10.82 -2.59 -10.25
N PRO A 159 -11.47 -3.70 -10.64
CA PRO A 159 -10.84 -4.74 -11.42
C PRO A 159 -10.63 -4.22 -12.86
N PHE A 160 -9.42 -3.81 -13.19
CA PHE A 160 -9.08 -3.27 -14.52
C PHE A 160 -8.24 -4.22 -15.37
N ARG A 161 -7.79 -5.35 -14.81
CA ARG A 161 -7.03 -6.36 -15.54
C ARG A 161 -7.99 -7.33 -16.26
N ASP A 162 -7.57 -7.82 -17.41
CA ASP A 162 -8.42 -8.66 -18.28
C ASP A 162 -8.80 -10.02 -17.67
N ASP A 163 -8.06 -10.48 -16.66
CA ASP A 163 -8.26 -11.73 -15.93
C ASP A 163 -9.14 -11.60 -14.68
N GLN A 164 -9.64 -10.40 -14.37
CA GLN A 164 -10.43 -10.14 -13.17
C GLN A 164 -11.94 -10.29 -13.42
N ASP A 165 -12.67 -10.80 -12.39
CA ASP A 165 -14.12 -10.96 -12.41
C ASP A 165 -14.83 -9.60 -12.20
N VAL A 166 -15.08 -8.90 -13.31
CA VAL A 166 -15.76 -7.60 -13.30
C VAL A 166 -17.22 -7.73 -12.86
N ASP A 167 -17.93 -8.78 -13.32
CA ASP A 167 -19.36 -8.96 -13.00
C ASP A 167 -19.56 -9.24 -11.51
N GLY A 168 -18.74 -10.11 -10.92
CA GLY A 168 -18.74 -10.37 -9.48
C GLY A 168 -18.39 -9.14 -8.66
N TYR A 169 -17.42 -8.34 -9.15
CA TYR A 169 -17.09 -7.06 -8.51
C TYR A 169 -18.28 -6.09 -8.53
N ILE A 170 -18.95 -5.91 -9.65
CA ILE A 170 -20.11 -5.00 -9.79
C ILE A 170 -21.26 -5.44 -8.88
N ALA A 171 -21.52 -6.74 -8.77
CA ALA A 171 -22.52 -7.25 -7.86
C ALA A 171 -22.20 -6.91 -6.39
N MET A 172 -20.96 -7.12 -5.96
CA MET A 172 -20.48 -6.79 -4.63
C MET A 172 -20.50 -5.28 -4.37
N PHE A 173 -20.04 -4.47 -5.33
CA PHE A 173 -20.07 -3.01 -5.27
C PHE A 173 -21.50 -2.49 -5.07
N SER A 174 -22.46 -3.02 -5.85
CA SER A 174 -23.89 -2.65 -5.76
C SER A 174 -24.46 -2.92 -4.37
N GLU A 175 -24.14 -4.07 -3.77
CA GLU A 175 -24.59 -4.43 -2.43
C GLU A 175 -23.98 -3.52 -1.35
N ILE A 176 -22.69 -3.24 -1.43
CA ILE A 176 -22.00 -2.36 -0.47
C ILE A 176 -22.53 -0.93 -0.59
N MET A 177 -22.66 -0.42 -1.81
CA MET A 177 -23.14 0.95 -2.08
C MET A 177 -24.53 1.20 -1.46
N ARG A 178 -25.44 0.20 -1.51
CA ARG A 178 -26.78 0.33 -0.96
C ARG A 178 -26.83 0.33 0.58
N LYS A 179 -25.80 -0.21 1.23
CA LYS A 179 -25.76 -0.43 2.69
C LYS A 179 -24.86 0.58 3.41
N THR A 180 -24.15 1.46 2.68
CA THR A 180 -23.16 2.36 3.24
C THR A 180 -23.50 3.82 3.00
N ALA A 181 -22.85 4.73 3.68
CA ALA A 181 -22.96 6.17 3.42
C ALA A 181 -22.28 6.57 2.11
N GLY A 182 -21.35 5.76 1.61
CA GLY A 182 -20.70 5.98 0.34
C GLY A 182 -19.46 5.13 0.12
N VAL A 183 -19.07 5.07 -1.13
CA VAL A 183 -17.86 4.37 -1.57
C VAL A 183 -16.87 5.38 -2.17
N ARG A 184 -15.58 5.16 -1.93
CA ARG A 184 -14.48 5.94 -2.50
C ARG A 184 -13.60 5.03 -3.33
N ARG A 185 -13.35 5.42 -4.57
CA ARG A 185 -12.37 4.79 -5.45
C ARG A 185 -11.25 5.78 -5.69
N ALA A 186 -10.36 5.93 -4.71
CA ALA A 186 -9.31 6.93 -4.73
C ALA A 186 -8.12 6.54 -5.63
N GLY A 187 -7.84 5.26 -5.83
CA GLY A 187 -6.87 4.76 -6.80
C GLY A 187 -5.43 4.67 -6.29
N ALA A 188 -5.26 4.55 -4.97
CA ALA A 188 -3.99 4.25 -4.31
C ALA A 188 -4.25 3.35 -3.10
N ALA A 189 -4.05 2.05 -3.27
CA ALA A 189 -4.43 1.03 -2.29
C ALA A 189 -3.70 1.20 -0.95
N ALA A 190 -2.42 1.59 -0.99
CA ALA A 190 -1.64 1.83 0.21
C ALA A 190 -2.23 2.99 1.05
N LEU A 191 -2.72 4.06 0.38
CA LEU A 191 -3.39 5.16 1.09
C LEU A 191 -4.76 4.75 1.60
N ASP A 192 -5.52 3.97 0.85
CA ASP A 192 -6.83 3.48 1.30
C ASP A 192 -6.67 2.65 2.60
N LEU A 193 -5.67 1.76 2.65
CA LEU A 193 -5.33 1.01 3.87
C LEU A 193 -4.86 1.92 5.01
N ALA A 194 -4.05 2.93 4.72
CA ALA A 194 -3.62 3.93 5.71
C ALA A 194 -4.80 4.74 6.26
N PHE A 195 -5.78 5.06 5.41
CA PHE A 195 -7.00 5.76 5.82
C PHE A 195 -7.91 4.87 6.69
N VAL A 196 -7.98 3.56 6.42
CA VAL A 196 -8.63 2.61 7.32
C VAL A 196 -7.91 2.59 8.68
N ALA A 197 -6.59 2.51 8.70
CA ALA A 197 -5.82 2.53 9.94
C ALA A 197 -6.01 3.81 10.76
N ALA A 198 -6.24 4.95 10.08
CA ALA A 198 -6.50 6.24 10.70
C ALA A 198 -7.98 6.50 11.04
N GLY A 199 -8.88 5.57 10.74
CA GLY A 199 -10.32 5.72 10.96
C GLY A 199 -10.99 6.76 10.04
N ARG A 200 -10.35 7.11 8.90
CA ARG A 200 -10.91 7.98 7.86
C ARG A 200 -11.80 7.21 6.89
N LEU A 201 -11.51 5.93 6.70
CA LEU A 201 -12.37 4.94 6.06
C LEU A 201 -12.73 3.87 7.11
N ASP A 202 -13.93 3.33 7.01
CA ASP A 202 -14.41 2.27 7.90
C ASP A 202 -14.06 0.87 7.40
N GLY A 203 -13.74 0.76 6.11
CA GLY A 203 -13.30 -0.46 5.47
C GLY A 203 -12.74 -0.21 4.08
N PHE A 204 -12.10 -1.23 3.53
CA PHE A 204 -11.54 -1.23 2.19
C PHE A 204 -11.57 -2.65 1.61
N TRP A 205 -11.85 -2.77 0.33
CA TRP A 205 -11.71 -4.02 -0.42
C TRP A 205 -11.19 -3.75 -1.82
N GLU A 206 -10.32 -4.61 -2.29
CA GLU A 206 -9.83 -4.60 -3.67
C GLU A 206 -9.42 -6.00 -4.10
N LEU A 207 -9.60 -6.32 -5.39
CA LEU A 207 -9.21 -7.58 -5.99
C LEU A 207 -7.88 -7.41 -6.76
N GLY A 208 -7.01 -8.42 -6.70
CA GLY A 208 -5.81 -8.44 -7.53
C GLY A 208 -4.64 -7.59 -7.01
N LEU A 209 -4.64 -7.18 -5.74
CA LEU A 209 -3.52 -6.48 -5.12
C LEU A 209 -2.25 -7.34 -5.11
N LYS A 210 -1.11 -6.69 -5.26
CA LYS A 210 0.22 -7.29 -5.16
C LYS A 210 0.78 -7.10 -3.74
N PRO A 211 1.83 -7.86 -3.37
CA PRO A 211 2.44 -7.72 -2.05
C PRO A 211 2.84 -6.29 -1.70
N TRP A 212 3.38 -5.53 -2.64
CA TRP A 212 3.84 -4.16 -2.42
C TRP A 212 2.70 -3.17 -2.20
N ASP A 213 1.52 -3.39 -2.81
CA ASP A 213 0.33 -2.55 -2.61
C ASP A 213 -0.16 -2.60 -1.16
N MET A 214 0.04 -3.72 -0.44
CA MET A 214 -0.62 -3.97 0.84
C MET A 214 0.29 -4.30 2.02
N ALA A 215 1.56 -4.67 1.81
CA ALA A 215 2.42 -5.12 2.93
C ALA A 215 2.50 -4.07 4.06
N ALA A 216 2.76 -2.81 3.74
CA ALA A 216 2.79 -1.74 4.73
C ALA A 216 1.41 -1.49 5.34
N GLY A 217 0.37 -1.45 4.50
CA GLY A 217 -1.01 -1.20 4.92
C GLY A 217 -1.55 -2.25 5.88
N ILE A 218 -1.21 -3.53 5.68
CA ILE A 218 -1.57 -4.64 6.58
C ILE A 218 -1.03 -4.37 8.00
N VAL A 219 0.24 -3.99 8.12
CA VAL A 219 0.83 -3.67 9.43
C VAL A 219 0.13 -2.47 10.05
N LEU A 220 -0.12 -1.40 9.28
CA LEU A 220 -0.82 -0.21 9.76
C LEU A 220 -2.21 -0.53 10.30
N VAL A 221 -3.03 -1.26 9.54
CA VAL A 221 -4.41 -1.60 9.94
C VAL A 221 -4.41 -2.48 11.18
N ARG A 222 -3.58 -3.52 11.25
CA ARG A 222 -3.50 -4.42 12.41
C ARG A 222 -3.05 -3.69 13.67
N GLU A 223 -2.02 -2.87 13.57
CA GLU A 223 -1.47 -2.11 14.70
C GLU A 223 -2.40 -0.96 15.14
N ALA A 224 -3.28 -0.51 14.26
CA ALA A 224 -4.36 0.40 14.60
C ALA A 224 -5.59 -0.30 15.25
N GLY A 225 -5.57 -1.62 15.34
CA GLY A 225 -6.64 -2.44 15.96
C GLY A 225 -7.70 -2.91 14.97
N GLY A 226 -7.44 -2.84 13.66
CA GLY A 226 -8.31 -3.36 12.62
C GLY A 226 -8.02 -4.82 12.26
N MET A 227 -8.86 -5.36 11.39
CA MET A 227 -8.74 -6.72 10.87
C MET A 227 -8.39 -6.67 9.38
N VAL A 228 -7.57 -7.62 8.96
CA VAL A 228 -7.23 -7.83 7.55
C VAL A 228 -7.45 -9.31 7.24
N GLY A 229 -8.12 -9.59 6.15
CA GLY A 229 -8.44 -10.95 5.71
C GLY A 229 -8.52 -11.05 4.20
N GLU A 230 -8.54 -12.27 3.70
CA GLU A 230 -8.82 -12.56 2.29
C GLU A 230 -10.33 -12.48 2.00
N MET A 231 -10.69 -12.22 0.74
CA MET A 231 -12.08 -12.17 0.30
C MET A 231 -12.82 -13.50 0.49
N SER A 232 -12.09 -14.62 0.49
CA SER A 232 -12.63 -15.95 0.78
C SER A 232 -13.04 -16.15 2.24
N GLY A 233 -12.63 -15.24 3.15
CA GLY A 233 -12.74 -15.40 4.60
C GLY A 233 -11.84 -16.52 5.17
N ARG A 234 -10.97 -17.10 4.34
CA ARG A 234 -10.02 -18.17 4.69
C ARG A 234 -8.59 -17.70 4.40
N GLY A 235 -7.66 -18.09 5.26
CA GLY A 235 -6.25 -17.76 5.07
C GLY A 235 -5.75 -16.55 5.84
N ASP A 236 -4.42 -16.44 5.93
CA ASP A 236 -3.72 -15.33 6.55
C ASP A 236 -3.07 -14.46 5.45
N PRO A 237 -3.57 -13.24 5.20
CA PRO A 237 -3.03 -12.34 4.19
C PRO A 237 -1.58 -11.90 4.47
N THR A 238 -1.03 -12.22 5.65
CA THR A 238 0.39 -12.00 5.95
C THR A 238 1.32 -13.03 5.32
N ASN A 239 0.79 -14.16 4.89
CA ASN A 239 1.57 -15.13 4.14
C ASN A 239 1.67 -14.68 2.69
N LEU A 240 2.60 -13.77 2.42
CA LEU A 240 2.84 -13.19 1.09
C LEU A 240 3.21 -14.23 0.02
N SER A 241 3.58 -15.46 0.43
CA SER A 241 3.77 -16.60 -0.48
C SER A 241 2.43 -17.22 -0.94
N LEU A 242 1.33 -16.94 -0.24
CA LEU A 242 -0.03 -17.39 -0.54
C LEU A 242 -0.93 -16.29 -1.12
N ILE A 243 -0.40 -15.09 -1.35
CA ILE A 243 -1.08 -14.06 -2.15
C ILE A 243 -0.95 -14.41 -3.65
N HIS A 244 -1.16 -15.65 -3.99
CA HIS A 244 -1.85 -16.03 -5.19
C HIS A 244 -3.33 -15.86 -4.86
N LEU A 245 -3.90 -14.76 -5.34
CA LEU A 245 -5.33 -14.62 -5.43
C LEU A 245 -5.82 -15.81 -6.29
N SER A 246 -6.10 -16.91 -5.61
CA SER A 246 -6.81 -17.99 -6.24
C SER A 246 -8.14 -17.40 -6.65
N GLU A 247 -8.35 -17.28 -7.96
CA GLU A 247 -9.71 -17.18 -8.51
C GLU A 247 -10.62 -18.13 -7.75
N PRO A 248 -11.89 -17.77 -7.50
CA PRO A 248 -12.85 -18.71 -7.00
C PRO A 248 -12.88 -19.87 -8.00
N THR A 249 -12.34 -21.02 -7.59
CA THR A 249 -12.50 -22.27 -8.34
C THR A 249 -14.00 -22.45 -8.58
N ARG A 250 -14.41 -22.31 -9.83
CA ARG A 250 -15.76 -22.69 -10.28
C ARG A 250 -15.92 -24.17 -9.94
N HIS A 251 -16.78 -24.47 -8.99
CA HIS A 251 -17.43 -25.76 -8.82
C HIS A 251 -18.86 -25.67 -9.31
#